data_eeda8c9f8d99f6385ce262288243ee4f
#
_entry.id   eeda8c9f8d99f6385ce262288243ee4f
#
_cell.length_a   1.000
_cell.length_b   1.000
_cell.length_c   1.000
_cell.angle_alpha   90.00
_cell.angle_beta   90.00
_cell.angle_gamma   90.00
#
_symmetry.space_group_name_H-M   'P 1'
#
loop_
_entity.id
_entity.type
_entity.pdbx_description
1 polymer ?
#
loop_
_entity_poly.entity_id
_entity_poly.type
_entity_poly.pdbx_seq_one_letter_code
_entity_poly.pdbx_strand_id
1 'polypeptide(L)'
;MAAMETYGEYIQTITSVEDMEPIARDIVSQYCTENDIDEKDIKPSMWDDIIDELYIKLFKPCNRLLKTDTNRYNEYDKNKVEYVYKYIYRRLCNNHCQEVCQKGFIDMIGIDKQTLYNWASEGPSRESFDLQKKIMEDNEQSLFSLMKDRRINPMKILPKLNMKHGWNMPGVRQESESKKMLTDADLLKLGDSGGNQ
;
A
#
# COMPACT_ATOMS: atom_id res chain seq x y z
N MET A 1 -3.18 -31.43 -9.22
CA MET A 1 -4.65 -31.51 -9.10
C MET A 1 -5.14 -31.45 -7.66
N ALA A 2 -4.49 -32.05 -6.67
CA ALA A 2 -4.92 -32.04 -5.26
C ALA A 2 -5.02 -30.62 -4.61
N ALA A 3 -4.15 -29.68 -4.97
CA ALA A 3 -4.15 -28.33 -4.39
C ALA A 3 -5.39 -27.50 -4.73
N MET A 4 -5.98 -27.72 -5.90
CA MET A 4 -7.16 -26.96 -6.36
C MET A 4 -8.46 -27.41 -5.67
N GLU A 5 -8.56 -28.68 -5.27
CA GLU A 5 -9.70 -29.21 -4.51
C GLU A 5 -9.74 -28.66 -3.09
N THR A 6 -8.57 -28.51 -2.44
CA THR A 6 -8.44 -27.99 -1.07
C THR A 6 -8.92 -26.53 -0.95
N TYR A 7 -8.64 -25.68 -1.95
CA TYR A 7 -9.10 -24.28 -1.94
C TYR A 7 -10.60 -24.14 -2.17
N GLY A 8 -11.22 -25.00 -2.96
CA GLY A 8 -12.67 -25.03 -3.12
C GLY A 8 -13.43 -25.30 -1.83
N GLU A 9 -12.85 -26.12 -0.94
CA GLU A 9 -13.40 -26.40 0.40
C GLU A 9 -13.27 -25.20 1.34
N TYR A 10 -12.13 -24.50 1.35
CA TYR A 10 -11.94 -23.29 2.16
C TYR A 10 -12.93 -22.17 1.79
N ILE A 11 -13.18 -21.95 0.50
CA ILE A 11 -14.13 -20.93 0.02
C ILE A 11 -15.54 -21.20 0.52
N GLN A 12 -15.95 -22.45 0.63
CA GLN A 12 -17.29 -22.84 1.12
C GLN A 12 -17.44 -22.60 2.64
N THR A 13 -16.36 -22.65 3.41
CA THR A 13 -16.36 -22.47 4.86
C THR A 13 -16.28 -21.01 5.30
N ILE A 14 -15.88 -20.07 4.42
CA ILE A 14 -15.80 -18.65 4.75
C ILE A 14 -17.21 -18.07 4.89
N THR A 15 -17.64 -17.77 6.10
CA THR A 15 -18.93 -17.13 6.38
C THR A 15 -18.79 -15.63 6.59
N SER A 16 -17.65 -15.17 7.05
CA SER A 16 -17.37 -13.77 7.36
C SER A 16 -15.97 -13.32 6.85
N VAL A 17 -15.72 -12.02 6.91
CA VAL A 17 -14.40 -11.44 6.55
C VAL A 17 -13.33 -11.85 7.58
N GLU A 18 -13.72 -12.11 8.81
CA GLU A 18 -12.86 -12.57 9.90
C GLU A 18 -12.25 -13.95 9.62
N ASP A 19 -13.00 -14.81 8.93
CA ASP A 19 -12.54 -16.16 8.56
C ASP A 19 -11.43 -16.13 7.50
N MET A 20 -11.24 -15.01 6.81
CA MET A 20 -10.23 -14.85 5.77
C MET A 20 -8.80 -14.76 6.29
N GLU A 21 -8.59 -14.26 7.52
CA GLU A 21 -7.23 -14.07 8.06
C GLU A 21 -6.43 -15.38 8.15
N PRO A 22 -6.94 -16.46 8.77
CA PRO A 22 -6.21 -17.73 8.82
C PRO A 22 -5.94 -18.29 7.42
N ILE A 23 -6.90 -18.22 6.52
CA ILE A 23 -6.75 -18.72 5.15
C ILE A 23 -5.66 -17.93 4.39
N ALA A 24 -5.62 -16.61 4.58
CA ALA A 24 -4.58 -15.80 3.96
C ALA A 24 -3.17 -16.20 4.44
N ARG A 25 -3.02 -16.53 5.72
CA ARG A 25 -1.75 -17.03 6.27
C ARG A 25 -1.39 -18.40 5.71
N ASP A 26 -2.35 -19.29 5.59
CA ASP A 26 -2.14 -20.62 5.02
C ASP A 26 -1.70 -20.54 3.56
N ILE A 27 -2.26 -19.60 2.76
CA ILE A 27 -1.84 -19.35 1.38
C ILE A 27 -0.37 -18.90 1.32
N VAL A 28 0.05 -17.97 2.20
CA VAL A 28 1.44 -17.52 2.27
C VAL A 28 2.37 -18.67 2.64
N SER A 29 2.03 -19.44 3.68
CA SER A 29 2.83 -20.58 4.13
C SER A 29 2.94 -21.67 3.06
N GLN A 30 1.86 -21.95 2.35
CA GLN A 30 1.86 -22.89 1.25
C GLN A 30 2.75 -22.41 0.09
N TYR A 31 2.63 -21.15 -0.32
CA TYR A 31 3.48 -20.58 -1.37
C TYR A 31 4.96 -20.70 -1.01
N CYS A 32 5.32 -20.37 0.24
CA CYS A 32 6.69 -20.49 0.72
C CYS A 32 7.17 -21.95 0.68
N THR A 33 6.34 -22.91 1.07
CA THR A 33 6.66 -24.33 1.06
C THR A 33 6.84 -24.86 -0.37
N GLU A 34 5.94 -24.49 -1.29
CA GLU A 34 5.99 -24.93 -2.69
C GLU A 34 7.21 -24.39 -3.45
N ASN A 35 7.72 -23.22 -3.05
CA ASN A 35 8.86 -22.56 -3.68
C ASN A 35 10.18 -22.69 -2.90
N ASP A 36 10.20 -23.48 -1.81
CA ASP A 36 11.37 -23.66 -0.94
C ASP A 36 11.93 -22.33 -0.39
N ILE A 37 11.02 -21.45 0.08
CA ILE A 37 11.32 -20.12 0.61
C ILE A 37 11.15 -20.12 2.12
N ASP A 38 12.11 -19.54 2.85
CA ASP A 38 11.93 -19.26 4.29
C ASP A 38 10.95 -18.08 4.45
N GLU A 39 9.84 -18.31 5.16
CA GLU A 39 8.84 -17.28 5.46
C GLU A 39 9.42 -16.03 6.13
N LYS A 40 10.60 -16.14 6.76
CA LYS A 40 11.30 -15.01 7.39
C LYS A 40 12.18 -14.22 6.44
N ASP A 41 12.40 -14.72 5.22
CA ASP A 41 13.28 -14.10 4.22
C ASP A 41 12.63 -14.00 2.84
N ILE A 42 11.37 -13.61 2.80
CA ILE A 42 10.64 -13.40 1.55
C ILE A 42 11.16 -12.14 0.85
N LYS A 43 11.67 -12.29 -0.37
CA LYS A 43 12.13 -11.15 -1.17
C LYS A 43 10.95 -10.33 -1.69
N PRO A 44 11.11 -9.02 -1.91
CA PRO A 44 10.03 -8.17 -2.41
C PRO A 44 9.38 -8.64 -3.72
N SER A 45 10.15 -9.22 -4.66
CA SER A 45 9.60 -9.77 -5.90
C SER A 45 8.70 -10.98 -5.66
N MET A 46 9.06 -11.84 -4.72
CA MET A 46 8.25 -13.00 -4.33
C MET A 46 7.02 -12.57 -3.53
N TRP A 47 7.11 -11.43 -2.83
CA TRP A 47 5.96 -10.85 -2.14
C TRP A 47 4.88 -10.39 -3.11
N ASP A 48 5.25 -9.81 -4.24
CA ASP A 48 4.30 -9.45 -5.29
C ASP A 48 3.58 -10.70 -5.83
N ASP A 49 4.28 -11.81 -6.05
CA ASP A 49 3.68 -13.09 -6.46
C ASP A 49 2.72 -13.65 -5.39
N ILE A 50 3.07 -13.53 -4.10
CA ILE A 50 2.19 -13.92 -2.98
C ILE A 50 0.92 -13.07 -2.95
N ILE A 51 1.01 -11.79 -3.21
CA ILE A 51 -0.15 -10.89 -3.31
C ILE A 51 -1.07 -11.33 -4.45
N ASP A 52 -0.52 -11.69 -5.60
CA ASP A 52 -1.29 -12.22 -6.73
C ASP A 52 -1.97 -13.56 -6.38
N GLU A 53 -1.28 -14.46 -5.68
CA GLU A 53 -1.87 -15.71 -5.19
C GLU A 53 -3.02 -15.47 -4.20
N LEU A 54 -2.87 -14.53 -3.27
CA LEU A 54 -3.94 -14.11 -2.35
C LEU A 54 -5.15 -13.58 -3.12
N TYR A 55 -4.93 -12.75 -4.15
CA TYR A 55 -6.01 -12.28 -5.00
C TYR A 55 -6.73 -13.43 -5.69
N ILE A 56 -5.98 -14.30 -6.37
CA ILE A 56 -6.55 -15.40 -7.17
C ILE A 56 -7.30 -16.42 -6.31
N LYS A 57 -6.71 -16.80 -5.17
CA LYS A 57 -7.23 -17.90 -4.34
C LYS A 57 -8.29 -17.46 -3.33
N LEU A 58 -8.18 -16.23 -2.78
CA LEU A 58 -9.04 -15.77 -1.69
C LEU A 58 -10.03 -14.69 -2.12
N PHE A 59 -9.56 -13.62 -2.78
CA PHE A 59 -10.41 -12.46 -3.04
C PHE A 59 -11.19 -12.55 -4.36
N LYS A 60 -10.58 -13.03 -5.44
CA LYS A 60 -11.23 -13.14 -6.75
C LYS A 60 -12.48 -14.04 -6.76
N PRO A 61 -12.50 -15.22 -6.08
CA PRO A 61 -13.70 -16.05 -6.01
C PRO A 61 -14.75 -15.50 -5.02
N CYS A 62 -14.34 -14.57 -4.15
CA CYS A 62 -15.10 -14.17 -2.98
C CYS A 62 -15.64 -12.75 -3.12
N ASN A 63 -16.85 -12.60 -3.67
CA ASN A 63 -17.54 -11.30 -3.75
C ASN A 63 -17.97 -10.72 -2.38
N ARG A 64 -17.38 -11.17 -1.27
CA ARG A 64 -17.79 -10.82 0.08
C ARG A 64 -17.42 -9.41 0.50
N LEU A 65 -16.52 -8.76 -0.25
CA LEU A 65 -16.22 -7.35 -0.05
C LEU A 65 -17.30 -6.43 -0.63
N LEU A 66 -18.22 -6.98 -1.43
CA LEU A 66 -19.34 -6.23 -1.97
C LEU A 66 -20.46 -6.10 -0.92
N LYS A 67 -21.24 -5.03 -1.04
CA LYS A 67 -22.47 -4.87 -0.26
C LYS A 67 -23.52 -5.88 -0.72
N THR A 68 -24.18 -6.52 0.23
CA THR A 68 -25.20 -7.52 -0.03
C THR A 68 -26.56 -6.92 -0.43
N ASP A 69 -26.81 -5.65 -0.10
CA ASP A 69 -28.13 -5.03 -0.18
C ASP A 69 -28.33 -4.11 -1.39
N THR A 70 -27.38 -4.08 -2.32
CA THR A 70 -27.44 -3.18 -3.48
C THR A 70 -27.51 -3.95 -4.79
N ASN A 71 -28.44 -3.53 -5.67
CA ASN A 71 -28.51 -3.99 -7.05
C ASN A 71 -27.41 -3.38 -7.96
N ARG A 72 -26.44 -2.68 -7.39
CA ARG A 72 -25.35 -2.04 -8.13
C ARG A 72 -24.13 -2.97 -8.14
N TYR A 73 -23.71 -3.35 -9.31
CA TYR A 73 -22.45 -4.06 -9.52
C TYR A 73 -21.28 -3.16 -9.04
N ASN A 74 -20.32 -3.75 -8.31
CA ASN A 74 -19.10 -3.10 -7.81
C ASN A 74 -19.29 -2.08 -6.67
N GLU A 75 -20.33 -2.17 -5.86
CA GLU A 75 -20.43 -1.40 -4.64
C GLU A 75 -19.77 -2.15 -3.48
N TYR A 76 -18.58 -1.71 -3.09
CA TYR A 76 -17.82 -2.31 -1.99
C TYR A 76 -18.34 -1.85 -0.62
N ASP A 77 -18.31 -2.76 0.35
CA ASP A 77 -18.55 -2.46 1.75
C ASP A 77 -17.25 -1.90 2.37
N LYS A 78 -17.24 -0.60 2.65
CA LYS A 78 -16.07 0.11 3.17
C LYS A 78 -15.56 -0.47 4.48
N ASN A 79 -16.46 -0.91 5.37
CA ASN A 79 -16.10 -1.49 6.66
C ASN A 79 -15.37 -2.83 6.48
N LYS A 80 -15.85 -3.66 5.56
CA LYS A 80 -15.18 -4.93 5.21
C LYS A 80 -13.80 -4.68 4.60
N VAL A 81 -13.69 -3.70 3.70
CA VAL A 81 -12.41 -3.33 3.09
C VAL A 81 -11.43 -2.81 4.13
N GLU A 82 -11.89 -1.95 5.06
CA GLU A 82 -11.04 -1.49 6.16
C GLU A 82 -10.60 -2.63 7.09
N TYR A 83 -11.51 -3.57 7.38
CA TYR A 83 -11.18 -4.76 8.15
C TYR A 83 -10.08 -5.58 7.48
N VAL A 84 -10.23 -5.88 6.18
CA VAL A 84 -9.22 -6.62 5.40
C VAL A 84 -7.88 -5.88 5.39
N TYR A 85 -7.90 -4.56 5.21
CA TYR A 85 -6.68 -3.77 5.29
C TYR A 85 -5.98 -3.93 6.65
N LYS A 86 -6.71 -3.69 7.73
CA LYS A 86 -6.17 -3.61 9.10
C LYS A 86 -5.72 -4.96 9.65
N TYR A 87 -6.53 -5.99 9.42
CA TYR A 87 -6.36 -7.28 10.09
C TYR A 87 -5.72 -8.36 9.20
N ILE A 88 -5.76 -8.19 7.87
CA ILE A 88 -5.15 -9.14 6.93
C ILE A 88 -3.91 -8.52 6.31
N TYR A 89 -4.06 -7.56 5.42
CA TYR A 89 -2.95 -7.02 4.63
C TYR A 89 -1.81 -6.45 5.47
N ARG A 90 -2.14 -5.46 6.34
CA ARG A 90 -1.14 -4.82 7.20
C ARG A 90 -0.43 -5.82 8.11
N ARG A 91 -1.15 -6.79 8.66
CA ARG A 91 -0.55 -7.82 9.52
C ARG A 91 0.37 -8.75 8.74
N LEU A 92 -0.03 -9.18 7.55
CA LEU A 92 0.82 -9.99 6.67
C LEU A 92 2.11 -9.24 6.33
N CYS A 93 2.02 -7.97 5.89
CA CYS A 93 3.20 -7.15 5.61
C CYS A 93 4.14 -7.07 6.82
N ASN A 94 3.60 -6.78 8.01
CA ASN A 94 4.39 -6.65 9.23
C ASN A 94 5.04 -7.98 9.65
N ASN A 95 4.33 -9.10 9.54
CA ASN A 95 4.84 -10.41 9.92
C ASN A 95 6.00 -10.86 9.04
N HIS A 96 5.96 -10.50 7.76
CA HIS A 96 6.98 -10.89 6.77
C HIS A 96 7.95 -9.76 6.43
N CYS A 97 8.01 -8.68 7.23
CA CYS A 97 8.91 -7.54 7.02
C CYS A 97 8.80 -6.94 5.62
N GLN A 98 7.57 -6.80 5.11
CA GLN A 98 7.30 -6.20 3.79
C GLN A 98 6.78 -4.76 3.91
N GLU A 99 6.96 -3.98 2.83
CA GLU A 99 6.42 -2.62 2.75
C GLU A 99 4.90 -2.64 2.71
N VAL A 100 4.25 -1.93 3.64
CA VAL A 100 2.80 -1.67 3.55
C VAL A 100 2.58 -0.60 2.48
N CYS A 101 2.03 -0.93 1.33
CA CYS A 101 1.81 0.04 0.27
C CYS A 101 0.39 -0.06 -0.32
N GLN A 102 -0.09 1.08 -0.83
CA GLN A 102 -1.42 1.17 -1.43
C GLN A 102 -1.58 0.22 -2.62
N LYS A 103 -0.52 0.11 -3.46
CA LYS A 103 -0.55 -0.76 -4.64
C LYS A 103 -0.74 -2.23 -4.23
N GLY A 104 0.09 -2.75 -3.32
CA GLY A 104 -0.03 -4.15 -2.88
C GLY A 104 -1.38 -4.45 -2.24
N PHE A 105 -1.97 -3.50 -1.49
CA PHE A 105 -3.32 -3.67 -0.96
C PHE A 105 -4.38 -3.76 -2.05
N ILE A 106 -4.34 -2.86 -3.04
CA ILE A 106 -5.26 -2.84 -4.17
C ILE A 106 -5.15 -4.12 -4.99
N ASP A 107 -3.92 -4.55 -5.29
CA ASP A 107 -3.66 -5.77 -6.06
C ASP A 107 -4.18 -7.00 -5.33
N MET A 108 -3.98 -7.10 -3.99
CA MET A 108 -4.47 -8.21 -3.18
C MET A 108 -5.99 -8.36 -3.20
N ILE A 109 -6.74 -7.27 -3.13
CA ILE A 109 -8.21 -7.32 -3.04
C ILE A 109 -8.92 -7.12 -4.38
N GLY A 110 -8.20 -6.74 -5.44
CA GLY A 110 -8.74 -6.55 -6.78
C GLY A 110 -9.64 -5.33 -6.93
N ILE A 111 -9.48 -4.30 -6.09
CA ILE A 111 -10.22 -3.04 -6.21
C ILE A 111 -9.46 -2.09 -7.13
N ASP A 112 -10.18 -1.41 -8.02
CA ASP A 112 -9.58 -0.39 -8.86
C ASP A 112 -9.05 0.79 -8.03
N LYS A 113 -7.87 1.27 -8.41
CA LYS A 113 -7.21 2.42 -7.78
C LYS A 113 -8.11 3.66 -7.74
N GLN A 114 -8.87 3.90 -8.81
CA GLN A 114 -9.79 5.04 -8.90
C GLN A 114 -10.91 4.93 -7.88
N THR A 115 -11.39 3.72 -7.60
CA THR A 115 -12.41 3.49 -6.56
C THR A 115 -11.93 3.96 -5.19
N LEU A 116 -10.68 3.64 -4.82
CA LEU A 116 -10.11 4.07 -3.54
C LEU A 116 -9.94 5.60 -3.47
N TYR A 117 -9.53 6.25 -4.58
CA TYR A 117 -9.44 7.71 -4.67
C TYR A 117 -10.82 8.37 -4.61
N ASN A 118 -11.82 7.81 -5.30
CA ASN A 118 -13.18 8.36 -5.27
C ASN A 118 -13.74 8.33 -3.84
N TRP A 119 -13.48 7.28 -3.09
CA TRP A 119 -13.88 7.24 -1.68
C TRP A 119 -13.25 8.35 -0.84
N ALA A 120 -12.02 8.74 -1.14
CA ALA A 120 -11.35 9.84 -0.44
C ALA A 120 -11.91 11.22 -0.86
N SER A 121 -12.48 11.34 -2.07
CA SER A 121 -12.96 12.62 -2.64
C SER A 121 -14.48 12.83 -2.50
N GLU A 122 -15.29 11.79 -2.34
CA GLU A 122 -16.75 11.83 -2.38
C GLU A 122 -17.44 12.44 -1.13
N GLY A 123 -16.73 13.28 -0.40
CA GLY A 123 -17.33 14.09 0.66
C GLY A 123 -17.06 13.60 2.08
N PRO A 124 -17.64 14.25 3.11
CA PRO A 124 -17.23 14.17 4.50
C PRO A 124 -17.61 12.86 5.21
N SER A 125 -17.80 11.75 4.52
CA SER A 125 -17.81 10.47 5.19
C SER A 125 -16.37 10.20 5.66
N ARG A 126 -16.15 10.55 6.91
CA ARG A 126 -14.90 10.53 7.66
C ARG A 126 -14.10 9.24 7.47
N GLU A 127 -14.79 8.14 7.23
CA GLU A 127 -14.24 6.79 7.19
C GLU A 127 -13.38 6.47 5.95
N SER A 128 -13.74 6.96 4.77
CA SER A 128 -12.99 6.63 3.54
C SER A 128 -11.74 7.48 3.34
N PHE A 129 -11.78 8.74 3.77
CA PHE A 129 -10.61 9.61 3.86
C PHE A 129 -9.60 9.05 4.87
N ASP A 130 -10.12 8.51 5.97
CA ASP A 130 -9.30 7.92 7.03
C ASP A 130 -8.54 6.67 6.57
N LEU A 131 -9.12 5.82 5.70
CA LEU A 131 -8.42 4.63 5.19
C LEU A 131 -7.21 4.99 4.34
N GLN A 132 -7.36 5.93 3.38
CA GLN A 132 -6.23 6.33 2.54
C GLN A 132 -5.11 6.99 3.34
N LYS A 133 -5.48 7.89 4.26
CA LYS A 133 -4.53 8.52 5.17
C LYS A 133 -3.79 7.49 6.02
N LYS A 134 -4.52 6.52 6.56
CA LYS A 134 -3.96 5.43 7.36
C LYS A 134 -3.00 4.55 6.56
N ILE A 135 -3.33 4.24 5.29
CA ILE A 135 -2.41 3.52 4.40
C ILE A 135 -1.10 4.30 4.23
N MET A 136 -1.17 5.62 4.09
CA MET A 136 0.02 6.48 3.95
C MET A 136 0.85 6.52 5.24
N GLU A 137 0.22 6.65 6.39
CA GLU A 137 0.88 6.62 7.71
C GLU A 137 1.53 5.26 7.97
N ASP A 138 0.82 4.17 7.70
CA ASP A 138 1.34 2.81 7.84
C ASP A 138 2.47 2.51 6.82
N ASN A 139 2.45 3.13 5.61
CA ASN A 139 3.55 3.05 4.65
C ASN A 139 4.81 3.68 5.22
N GLU A 140 4.72 4.90 5.75
CA GLU A 140 5.84 5.58 6.39
C GLU A 140 6.43 4.75 7.53
N GLN A 141 5.56 4.26 8.41
CA GLN A 141 5.96 3.44 9.55
C GLN A 141 6.63 2.12 9.13
N SER A 142 6.11 1.47 8.08
CA SER A 142 6.70 0.22 7.56
C SER A 142 8.07 0.46 6.94
N LEU A 143 8.23 1.52 6.15
CA LEU A 143 9.51 1.93 5.57
C LEU A 143 10.53 2.27 6.66
N PHE A 144 10.10 2.98 7.71
CA PHE A 144 10.96 3.29 8.85
C PHE A 144 11.39 2.03 9.61
N SER A 145 10.48 1.06 9.76
CA SER A 145 10.79 -0.24 10.37
C SER A 145 11.77 -1.05 9.54
N LEU A 146 11.59 -1.08 8.22
CA LEU A 146 12.52 -1.72 7.28
C LEU A 146 13.91 -1.08 7.31
N MET A 147 14.00 0.24 7.50
CA MET A 147 15.29 0.93 7.62
C MET A 147 16.07 0.51 8.86
N LYS A 148 15.39 0.07 9.93
CA LYS A 148 16.02 -0.45 11.15
C LYS A 148 16.47 -1.90 11.03
N ASP A 149 15.99 -2.64 10.05
CA ASP A 149 16.42 -4.02 9.80
C ASP A 149 17.86 -4.03 9.28
N ARG A 150 18.75 -4.69 10.02
CA ARG A 150 20.18 -4.79 9.68
C ARG A 150 20.44 -5.50 8.35
N ARG A 151 19.49 -6.29 7.85
CA ARG A 151 19.58 -7.01 6.57
C ARG A 151 19.34 -6.08 5.39
N ILE A 152 18.72 -4.93 5.59
CA ILE A 152 18.33 -3.98 4.55
C ILE A 152 19.25 -2.77 4.59
N ASN A 153 19.80 -2.40 3.44
CA ASN A 153 20.58 -1.17 3.34
C ASN A 153 19.67 0.06 3.45
N PRO A 154 19.83 0.92 4.48
CA PRO A 154 19.01 2.12 4.66
C PRO A 154 18.98 3.06 3.45
N MET A 155 20.06 3.09 2.66
CA MET A 155 20.15 3.91 1.45
C MET A 155 19.16 3.50 0.34
N LYS A 156 18.57 2.31 0.42
CA LYS A 156 17.49 1.87 -0.50
C LYS A 156 16.13 2.40 -0.05
N ILE A 157 15.95 2.67 1.24
CA ILE A 157 14.68 3.10 1.83
C ILE A 157 14.58 4.63 1.90
N LEU A 158 15.66 5.33 2.23
CA LEU A 158 15.68 6.78 2.38
C LEU A 158 15.11 7.55 1.16
N PRO A 159 15.44 7.19 -0.12
CA PRO A 159 14.83 7.85 -1.27
C PRO A 159 13.31 7.70 -1.32
N LYS A 160 12.78 6.55 -0.92
CA LYS A 160 11.32 6.33 -0.86
C LYS A 160 10.67 7.21 0.20
N LEU A 161 11.26 7.31 1.38
CA LEU A 161 10.79 8.18 2.46
C LEU A 161 10.87 9.66 2.06
N ASN A 162 11.94 10.07 1.39
CA ASN A 162 12.07 11.43 0.89
C ASN A 162 10.96 11.76 -0.14
N MET A 163 10.77 10.91 -1.16
CA MET A 163 9.83 11.16 -2.25
C MET A 163 8.36 11.10 -1.79
N LYS A 164 8.03 10.15 -0.91
CA LYS A 164 6.64 9.89 -0.51
C LYS A 164 6.21 10.69 0.72
N HIS A 165 7.14 10.93 1.65
CA HIS A 165 6.84 11.47 2.98
C HIS A 165 7.65 12.74 3.31
N GLY A 166 8.41 13.28 2.37
CA GLY A 166 9.14 14.54 2.53
C GLY A 166 10.31 14.48 3.54
N TRP A 167 10.87 13.30 3.76
CA TRP A 167 12.03 13.15 4.64
C TRP A 167 13.28 13.77 4.00
N ASN A 168 14.02 14.56 4.79
CA ASN A 168 15.26 15.16 4.32
C ASN A 168 16.39 14.14 4.32
N MET A 169 16.98 13.92 3.16
CA MET A 169 18.20 13.11 3.09
C MET A 169 19.40 13.96 3.59
N PRO A 170 20.27 13.39 4.46
CA PRO A 170 21.49 14.07 4.87
C PRO A 170 22.32 14.46 3.65
N GLY A 171 22.73 15.72 3.56
CA GLY A 171 23.57 16.24 2.46
C GLY A 171 22.82 16.61 1.17
N VAL A 172 21.54 16.34 1.05
CA VAL A 172 20.72 16.89 -0.03
C VAL A 172 20.15 18.22 0.44
N ARG A 173 20.61 19.33 -0.17
CA ARG A 173 19.94 20.61 0.01
C ARG A 173 18.52 20.46 -0.53
N GLN A 174 17.52 20.74 0.32
CA GLN A 174 16.21 21.05 -0.23
C GLN A 174 16.43 22.21 -1.21
N GLU A 175 16.06 22.02 -2.46
CA GLU A 175 15.78 23.18 -3.29
C GLU A 175 14.63 23.89 -2.55
N SER A 176 15.00 24.91 -1.79
CA SER A 176 14.03 25.80 -1.18
C SER A 176 13.09 26.24 -2.30
N GLU A 177 11.83 26.05 -2.03
CA GLU A 177 10.73 26.57 -2.83
C GLU A 177 11.11 27.92 -3.41
N SER A 178 10.78 28.06 -4.69
CA SER A 178 10.99 29.26 -5.47
C SER A 178 12.43 29.50 -5.96
N LYS A 179 12.77 28.87 -7.05
CA LYS A 179 13.15 29.73 -8.18
C LYS A 179 11.93 30.60 -8.45
N LYS A 180 11.75 31.69 -7.68
CA LYS A 180 10.94 32.82 -8.15
C LYS A 180 11.49 33.11 -9.53
N MET A 181 10.73 32.82 -10.56
CA MET A 181 11.04 33.34 -11.87
C MET A 181 11.22 34.84 -11.66
N LEU A 182 12.45 35.32 -11.89
CA LEU A 182 12.74 36.71 -11.87
C LEU A 182 11.74 37.35 -12.80
N THR A 183 10.86 38.17 -12.26
CA THR A 183 9.90 38.94 -13.07
C THR A 183 10.68 40.04 -13.79
N ASP A 184 10.17 40.50 -14.93
CA ASP A 184 10.78 41.63 -15.66
C ASP A 184 11.04 42.83 -14.75
N ALA A 185 10.24 43.02 -13.71
CA ALA A 185 10.42 44.03 -12.66
C ALA A 185 11.67 43.79 -11.78
N ASP A 186 12.10 42.54 -11.59
CA ASP A 186 13.32 42.21 -10.84
C ASP A 186 14.57 42.43 -11.72
N LEU A 187 14.45 42.24 -13.01
CA LEU A 187 15.53 42.50 -13.98
C LEU A 187 15.80 44.03 -14.10
N LEU A 188 14.77 44.84 -14.07
CA LEU A 188 14.88 46.32 -14.10
C LEU A 188 15.64 46.85 -12.87
N LYS A 189 15.46 46.25 -11.69
CA LYS A 189 16.17 46.65 -10.45
C LYS A 189 17.66 46.30 -10.47
N LEU A 190 18.05 45.28 -11.25
CA LEU A 190 19.45 44.89 -11.40
C LEU A 190 20.21 45.82 -12.40
N GLY A 191 19.49 46.43 -13.32
CA GLY A 191 20.05 47.36 -14.29
C GLY A 191 20.37 48.77 -13.73
N ASP A 192 19.66 49.18 -12.68
CA ASP A 192 19.78 50.58 -12.13
C ASP A 192 20.87 50.75 -11.04
N SER A 193 21.56 49.67 -10.64
CA SER A 193 22.63 49.75 -9.64
C SER A 193 24.05 50.00 -10.23
N GLY A 194 24.16 50.27 -11.52
CA GLY A 194 25.45 50.41 -12.23
C GLY A 194 25.83 51.82 -12.70
N GLY A 195 25.21 52.88 -12.17
CA GLY A 195 25.50 54.22 -12.64
C GLY A 195 25.69 55.24 -11.50
N ASN A 196 26.82 55.21 -10.84
CA ASN A 196 27.38 56.37 -10.13
C ASN A 196 28.87 56.11 -9.79
N GLN A 197 29.71 56.53 -10.68
CA GLN A 197 31.01 57.13 -10.43
C GLN A 197 31.22 58.29 -11.34
#